data_35ced613195c4addfa6f5450e3b7a662
#
_entry.id   35ced613195c4addfa6f5450e3b7a662
#
_cell.length_a   1.000
_cell.length_b   1.000
_cell.length_c   1.000
_cell.angle_alpha   90.00
_cell.angle_beta   90.00
_cell.angle_gamma   90.00
#
_symmetry.space_group_name_H-M   'P 1'
#
loop_
_entity.id
_entity.type
_entity.pdbx_description
1 polymer ?
#
loop_
_entity_poly.entity_id
_entity_poly.type
_entity_poly.pdbx_seq_one_letter_code
_entity_poly.pdbx_strand_id
1 'polypeptide(L)'
;MALILDGTTGVPVTTVTGTLPVANGGSGVTTSTGTGAVVLGTSPTITGATITVAATAAPAFSAYQSALNQTLTTNTLTKISFNTEEFDTNSNYDSATNFRFTPTVAGYYQVTMNVAFTTGQGATETVVYVYKNGSPFKLTADALASAYFYGGTALIYLNGSTDYIEAYAVTANAGTKVIANNSVYCYFQAFLARSA
;
A
#
# COMPACT_ATOMS: atom_id res chain seq x y z
N MET A 1 -51.73 -37.29 -6.89
CA MET A 1 -51.27 -37.64 -8.24
C MET A 1 -49.75 -37.58 -8.20
N ALA A 2 -49.06 -38.71 -8.45
CA ALA A 2 -47.63 -38.72 -8.50
C ALA A 2 -47.16 -38.23 -9.88
N LEU A 3 -46.24 -37.28 -9.93
CA LEU A 3 -45.57 -36.85 -11.16
C LEU A 3 -44.55 -37.94 -11.55
N ILE A 4 -44.83 -38.64 -12.65
CA ILE A 4 -43.90 -39.65 -13.19
C ILE A 4 -43.08 -38.95 -14.27
N LEU A 5 -41.77 -38.86 -14.04
CA LEU A 5 -40.82 -38.38 -15.03
C LEU A 5 -40.32 -39.60 -15.81
N ASP A 6 -40.75 -39.74 -17.07
CA ASP A 6 -40.39 -40.88 -17.93
C ASP A 6 -39.06 -40.69 -18.70
N GLY A 7 -38.39 -39.58 -18.47
CA GLY A 7 -37.11 -39.31 -19.12
C GLY A 7 -37.17 -38.88 -20.58
N THR A 8 -38.35 -38.84 -21.21
CA THR A 8 -38.52 -38.50 -22.61
C THR A 8 -38.97 -37.04 -22.81
N THR A 9 -39.66 -36.46 -21.84
CA THR A 9 -40.09 -35.08 -21.83
C THR A 9 -39.67 -34.42 -20.54
N GLY A 10 -38.70 -33.52 -20.60
CA GLY A 10 -38.26 -32.77 -19.41
C GLY A 10 -39.44 -31.97 -18.79
N VAL A 11 -39.39 -31.79 -17.48
CA VAL A 11 -40.34 -30.90 -16.78
C VAL A 11 -40.05 -29.46 -17.22
N PRO A 12 -41.05 -28.76 -17.80
CA PRO A 12 -40.84 -27.34 -18.10
C PRO A 12 -40.49 -26.58 -16.81
N VAL A 13 -39.35 -25.90 -16.80
CA VAL A 13 -38.87 -25.16 -15.62
C VAL A 13 -39.84 -24.09 -15.12
N THR A 14 -40.79 -23.69 -15.96
CA THR A 14 -41.89 -22.78 -15.60
C THR A 14 -42.87 -23.35 -14.60
N THR A 15 -42.90 -24.67 -14.42
CA THR A 15 -43.81 -25.37 -13.49
C THR A 15 -43.17 -25.78 -12.18
N VAL A 16 -41.85 -25.58 -12.05
CA VAL A 16 -41.10 -25.88 -10.81
C VAL A 16 -41.09 -24.61 -9.97
N THR A 17 -41.80 -24.64 -8.85
CA THR A 17 -41.83 -23.55 -7.87
C THR A 17 -40.99 -23.95 -6.64
N GLY A 18 -40.13 -23.05 -6.14
CA GLY A 18 -39.29 -23.28 -4.99
C GLY A 18 -37.83 -23.61 -5.34
N THR A 19 -37.07 -23.97 -4.34
CA THR A 19 -35.66 -24.29 -4.49
C THR A 19 -35.44 -25.76 -4.80
N LEU A 20 -34.81 -26.07 -5.90
CA LEU A 20 -34.42 -27.44 -6.21
C LEU A 20 -33.19 -27.82 -5.36
N PRO A 21 -33.25 -28.89 -4.53
CA PRO A 21 -32.10 -29.30 -3.74
C PRO A 21 -30.89 -29.64 -4.62
N VAL A 22 -29.68 -29.38 -4.11
CA VAL A 22 -28.42 -29.66 -4.80
C VAL A 22 -28.32 -31.14 -5.21
N ALA A 23 -28.81 -32.05 -4.37
CA ALA A 23 -28.85 -33.50 -4.65
C ALA A 23 -29.68 -33.84 -5.92
N ASN A 24 -30.57 -32.96 -6.34
CA ASN A 24 -31.40 -33.12 -7.52
C ASN A 24 -31.00 -32.20 -8.71
N GLY A 25 -29.75 -31.73 -8.68
CA GLY A 25 -29.18 -30.87 -9.71
C GLY A 25 -29.52 -29.39 -9.58
N GLY A 26 -30.14 -28.96 -8.47
CA GLY A 26 -30.38 -27.54 -8.20
C GLY A 26 -29.17 -26.82 -7.64
N SER A 27 -29.15 -25.50 -7.75
CA SER A 27 -28.09 -24.66 -7.15
C SER A 27 -28.24 -24.51 -5.64
N GLY A 28 -29.37 -24.96 -5.06
CA GLY A 28 -29.67 -24.78 -3.64
C GLY A 28 -30.04 -23.34 -3.22
N VAL A 29 -30.14 -22.44 -4.19
CA VAL A 29 -30.49 -21.02 -3.93
C VAL A 29 -31.65 -20.59 -4.86
N THR A 30 -32.48 -19.68 -4.35
CA THR A 30 -33.63 -19.14 -5.08
C THR A 30 -33.27 -17.97 -6.00
N THR A 31 -32.10 -17.39 -5.85
CA THR A 31 -31.63 -16.26 -6.66
C THR A 31 -30.24 -16.55 -7.21
N SER A 32 -30.05 -16.34 -8.51
CA SER A 32 -28.72 -16.30 -9.12
C SER A 32 -28.41 -14.85 -9.52
N THR A 33 -27.20 -14.38 -9.17
CA THR A 33 -26.74 -13.04 -9.51
C THR A 33 -25.82 -13.08 -10.72
N GLY A 34 -26.30 -13.61 -11.84
CA GLY A 34 -25.50 -13.66 -13.06
C GLY A 34 -26.15 -14.52 -14.14
N THR A 35 -25.72 -14.29 -15.38
CA THR A 35 -26.11 -15.08 -16.55
C THR A 35 -24.95 -16.04 -16.86
N GLY A 36 -25.00 -17.27 -16.41
CA GLY A 36 -23.95 -18.25 -16.69
C GLY A 36 -24.01 -19.48 -15.80
N ALA A 37 -23.02 -20.36 -15.92
CA ALA A 37 -22.93 -21.57 -15.13
C ALA A 37 -22.73 -21.24 -13.63
N VAL A 38 -23.50 -21.91 -12.77
CA VAL A 38 -23.34 -21.78 -11.32
C VAL A 38 -22.10 -22.59 -10.90
N VAL A 39 -21.17 -21.93 -10.22
CA VAL A 39 -19.98 -22.57 -9.66
C VAL A 39 -20.33 -23.13 -8.30
N LEU A 40 -20.30 -24.45 -8.15
CA LEU A 40 -20.62 -25.17 -6.93
C LEU A 40 -19.38 -25.90 -6.43
N GLY A 41 -19.05 -25.73 -5.16
CA GLY A 41 -18.00 -26.50 -4.49
C GLY A 41 -17.00 -25.68 -3.70
N THR A 42 -16.26 -26.37 -2.84
CA THR A 42 -15.27 -25.79 -1.89
C THR A 42 -13.92 -25.49 -2.53
N SER A 43 -13.71 -25.63 -3.77
CA SER A 43 -12.50 -25.22 -4.51
C SER A 43 -12.75 -25.40 -5.99
N PRO A 44 -13.68 -24.66 -6.58
CA PRO A 44 -13.98 -24.81 -7.99
C PRO A 44 -12.78 -24.38 -8.82
N THR A 45 -12.43 -25.18 -9.82
CA THR A 45 -11.51 -24.74 -10.87
C THR A 45 -12.26 -23.85 -11.83
N ILE A 46 -11.95 -22.56 -11.83
CA ILE A 46 -12.56 -21.58 -12.73
C ILE A 46 -11.59 -21.34 -13.88
N THR A 47 -11.89 -21.90 -15.05
CA THR A 47 -11.06 -21.73 -16.25
C THR A 47 -11.67 -20.62 -17.14
N GLY A 48 -10.87 -19.63 -17.51
CA GLY A 48 -11.31 -18.55 -18.41
C GLY A 48 -12.22 -17.48 -17.78
N ALA A 49 -12.35 -17.46 -16.46
CA ALA A 49 -13.07 -16.39 -15.80
C ALA A 49 -12.22 -15.12 -15.71
N THR A 50 -12.80 -14.00 -16.13
CA THR A 50 -12.27 -12.69 -15.73
C THR A 50 -12.70 -12.44 -14.29
N ILE A 51 -11.82 -12.72 -13.34
CA ILE A 51 -12.05 -12.35 -11.94
C ILE A 51 -11.72 -10.85 -11.84
N THR A 52 -12.74 -10.01 -11.94
CA THR A 52 -12.61 -8.63 -11.55
C THR A 52 -12.61 -8.62 -10.01
N VAL A 53 -11.49 -8.89 -9.40
CA VAL A 53 -11.25 -8.41 -8.05
C VAL A 53 -11.25 -6.89 -8.22
N ALA A 54 -12.27 -6.22 -7.68
CA ALA A 54 -12.07 -4.82 -7.38
C ALA A 54 -10.73 -4.78 -6.66
N ALA A 55 -9.71 -4.22 -7.29
CA ALA A 55 -8.48 -3.89 -6.60
C ALA A 55 -8.91 -2.85 -5.58
N THR A 56 -9.46 -3.33 -4.48
CA THR A 56 -9.84 -2.52 -3.36
C THR A 56 -8.51 -2.00 -2.84
N ALA A 57 -8.13 -0.95 -3.54
CA ALA A 57 -7.26 0.07 -3.06
C ALA A 57 -6.17 -0.47 -2.15
N ALA A 58 -5.22 -1.22 -2.71
CA ALA A 58 -3.98 -1.45 -2.03
C ALA A 58 -3.37 -0.06 -1.76
N PRO A 59 -3.22 0.36 -0.49
CA PRO A 59 -2.69 1.67 -0.18
C PRO A 59 -1.32 1.86 -0.81
N ALA A 60 -1.18 2.96 -1.53
CA ALA A 60 0.09 3.40 -2.10
C ALA A 60 0.16 4.92 -2.08
N PHE A 61 1.31 5.46 -1.78
CA PHE A 61 1.57 6.88 -1.87
C PHE A 61 2.96 7.17 -2.42
N SER A 62 3.10 8.35 -3.01
CA SER A 62 4.38 8.98 -3.30
C SER A 62 4.29 10.46 -2.94
N ALA A 63 5.22 10.91 -2.13
CA ALA A 63 5.31 12.30 -1.72
C ALA A 63 6.75 12.81 -1.83
N TYR A 64 6.90 14.09 -2.10
CA TYR A 64 8.20 14.73 -2.27
C TYR A 64 8.26 16.08 -1.54
N GLN A 65 9.46 16.62 -1.43
CA GLN A 65 9.69 17.96 -0.91
C GLN A 65 9.58 18.99 -2.04
N SER A 66 8.57 19.86 -2.01
CA SER A 66 8.39 20.90 -3.03
C SER A 66 8.87 22.30 -2.57
N ALA A 67 8.98 22.53 -1.27
CA ALA A 67 9.43 23.79 -0.73
C ALA A 67 10.95 23.78 -0.46
N LEU A 68 11.66 24.75 -1.03
CA LEU A 68 13.05 25.03 -0.67
C LEU A 68 13.05 25.68 0.70
N ASN A 69 13.17 24.94 1.76
CA ASN A 69 13.45 25.63 3.04
C ASN A 69 13.58 24.70 4.23
N GLN A 70 13.38 23.40 4.07
CA GLN A 70 13.68 22.52 5.17
C GLN A 70 15.20 22.36 5.30
N THR A 71 15.69 22.67 6.48
CA THR A 71 17.09 22.54 6.83
C THR A 71 17.29 21.47 7.89
N LEU A 72 18.40 20.76 7.79
CA LEU A 72 18.90 19.89 8.85
C LEU A 72 19.97 20.63 9.63
N THR A 73 19.76 20.80 10.92
CA THR A 73 20.80 21.26 11.83
C THR A 73 21.76 20.12 12.14
N THR A 74 23.04 20.38 12.11
CA THR A 74 24.09 19.40 12.45
C THR A 74 23.80 18.69 13.76
N ASN A 75 23.98 17.38 13.78
CA ASN A 75 23.78 16.50 14.94
C ASN A 75 22.35 16.52 15.51
N THR A 76 21.38 17.02 14.74
CA THR A 76 19.98 17.05 15.15
C THR A 76 19.16 16.15 14.27
N LEU A 77 18.60 15.10 14.85
CA LEU A 77 17.67 14.21 14.14
C LEU A 77 16.40 14.97 13.78
N THR A 78 16.11 15.06 12.51
CA THR A 78 15.04 15.90 11.98
C THR A 78 14.09 15.09 11.12
N LYS A 79 12.78 15.24 11.35
CA LYS A 79 11.75 14.69 10.46
C LYS A 79 11.79 15.40 9.12
N ILE A 80 11.74 14.65 8.04
CA ILE A 80 11.69 15.20 6.68
C ILE A 80 10.23 15.47 6.30
N SER A 81 9.95 16.71 5.89
CA SER A 81 8.61 17.17 5.53
C SER A 81 8.38 16.98 4.03
N PHE A 82 8.03 15.78 3.61
CA PHE A 82 7.58 15.54 2.24
C PHE A 82 6.17 16.12 2.08
N ASN A 83 6.09 17.38 1.69
CA ASN A 83 4.90 18.23 1.79
C ASN A 83 4.01 18.26 0.55
N THR A 84 4.34 17.49 -0.46
CA THR A 84 3.56 17.44 -1.71
C THR A 84 3.42 16.00 -2.17
N GLU A 85 2.20 15.58 -2.37
CA GLU A 85 1.88 14.26 -2.90
C GLU A 85 1.95 14.25 -4.42
N GLU A 86 2.58 13.23 -5.01
CA GLU A 86 2.38 12.88 -6.41
C GLU A 86 1.09 12.08 -6.55
N PHE A 87 0.85 11.18 -5.63
CA PHE A 87 -0.41 10.46 -5.46
C PHE A 87 -0.52 9.88 -4.05
N ASP A 88 -1.76 9.69 -3.61
CA ASP A 88 -2.14 8.87 -2.45
C ASP A 88 -3.47 8.19 -2.76
N THR A 89 -3.45 6.88 -2.95
CA THR A 89 -4.61 6.12 -3.44
C THR A 89 -5.73 6.00 -2.41
N ASN A 90 -5.43 6.18 -1.12
CA ASN A 90 -6.36 5.93 -0.03
C ASN A 90 -6.44 7.09 0.97
N SER A 91 -5.83 8.23 0.68
CA SER A 91 -5.71 9.36 1.61
C SER A 91 -5.10 8.94 2.95
N ASN A 92 -4.01 8.16 2.89
CA ASN A 92 -3.31 7.63 4.06
C ASN A 92 -2.02 8.38 4.40
N TYR A 93 -1.58 9.29 3.54
CA TYR A 93 -0.42 10.16 3.79
C TYR A 93 -0.87 11.56 4.22
N ASP A 94 -0.32 12.06 5.30
CA ASP A 94 -0.54 13.44 5.76
C ASP A 94 0.64 14.32 5.32
N SER A 95 0.46 15.02 4.23
CA SER A 95 1.46 15.92 3.63
C SER A 95 1.48 17.32 4.24
N ALA A 96 0.53 17.65 5.13
CA ALA A 96 0.36 18.98 5.64
C ALA A 96 0.85 19.22 7.08
N THR A 97 0.62 18.27 7.97
CA THR A 97 0.85 18.43 9.40
C THR A 97 1.86 17.43 9.97
N ASN A 98 1.62 16.15 9.74
CA ASN A 98 2.42 15.10 10.37
C ASN A 98 3.48 14.51 9.46
N PHE A 99 3.39 14.69 8.13
CA PHE A 99 4.33 14.14 7.14
C PHE A 99 4.56 12.65 7.37
N ARG A 100 3.46 11.89 7.46
CA ARG A 100 3.49 10.47 7.79
C ARG A 100 2.47 9.67 7.00
N PHE A 101 2.75 8.40 6.78
CA PHE A 101 1.85 7.45 6.17
C PHE A 101 1.22 6.55 7.23
N THR A 102 -0.10 6.54 7.31
CA THR A 102 -0.91 5.73 8.23
C THR A 102 -1.88 4.88 7.42
N PRO A 103 -1.50 3.68 6.97
CA PRO A 103 -2.35 2.88 6.09
C PRO A 103 -3.59 2.35 6.79
N THR A 104 -4.66 2.16 6.01
CA THR A 104 -5.93 1.60 6.46
C THR A 104 -6.07 0.09 6.21
N VAL A 105 -5.06 -0.54 5.61
CA VAL A 105 -5.02 -1.98 5.35
C VAL A 105 -3.82 -2.59 6.06
N ALA A 106 -4.04 -3.64 6.84
CA ALA A 106 -2.96 -4.38 7.49
C ALA A 106 -2.14 -5.16 6.46
N GLY A 107 -0.81 -5.10 6.59
CA GLY A 107 0.06 -5.85 5.68
C GLY A 107 1.51 -5.42 5.68
N TYR A 108 2.24 -5.98 4.75
CA TYR A 108 3.65 -5.69 4.53
C TYR A 108 3.78 -4.65 3.43
N TYR A 109 4.39 -3.53 3.77
CA TYR A 109 4.59 -2.39 2.87
C TYR A 109 6.04 -2.31 2.42
N GLN A 110 6.24 -2.22 1.10
CA GLN A 110 7.51 -1.84 0.51
C GLN A 110 7.64 -0.33 0.64
N VAL A 111 8.61 0.11 1.41
CA VAL A 111 8.87 1.53 1.69
C VAL A 111 10.17 1.91 1.02
N THR A 112 10.18 2.99 0.28
CA THR A 112 11.37 3.56 -0.35
C THR A 112 11.44 5.04 -0.03
N MET A 113 12.63 5.51 0.33
CA MET A 113 12.86 6.94 0.47
C MET A 113 14.21 7.33 -0.11
N ASN A 114 14.30 8.57 -0.55
CA ASN A 114 15.55 9.23 -0.89
C ASN A 114 15.53 10.67 -0.37
N VAL A 115 16.54 11.04 0.37
CA VAL A 115 16.74 12.39 0.88
C VAL A 115 17.90 13.00 0.11
N ALA A 116 17.65 14.12 -0.55
CA ALA A 116 18.64 14.82 -1.33
C ALA A 116 18.94 16.20 -0.72
N PHE A 117 20.14 16.69 -0.92
CA PHE A 117 20.55 18.03 -0.50
C PHE A 117 20.85 18.90 -1.72
N THR A 118 20.64 20.23 -1.58
CA THR A 118 20.84 21.19 -2.69
C THR A 118 22.30 21.37 -3.06
N THR A 119 23.22 21.16 -2.12
CA THR A 119 24.66 21.31 -2.37
C THR A 119 25.42 20.24 -1.58
N GLY A 120 26.52 19.75 -2.13
CA GLY A 120 27.47 18.85 -1.49
C GLY A 120 28.16 19.57 -0.33
N GLN A 121 28.21 18.99 0.82
CA GLN A 121 28.27 19.80 2.01
C GLN A 121 29.18 19.23 3.10
N GLY A 122 30.28 18.67 2.81
CA GLY A 122 31.26 18.36 3.85
C GLY A 122 30.73 17.63 5.09
N ALA A 123 29.58 16.96 5.01
CA ALA A 123 29.12 16.09 6.09
C ALA A 123 30.10 14.96 6.26
N THR A 124 30.48 14.68 7.49
CA THR A 124 31.30 13.49 7.79
C THR A 124 30.45 12.23 7.85
N GLU A 125 29.15 12.40 8.11
CA GLU A 125 28.19 11.31 8.16
C GLU A 125 26.79 11.86 7.86
N THR A 126 25.98 11.08 7.17
CA THR A 126 24.56 11.31 7.01
C THR A 126 23.82 10.00 7.18
N VAL A 127 22.85 10.00 8.07
CA VAL A 127 22.03 8.83 8.38
C VAL A 127 20.56 9.13 8.08
N VAL A 128 19.89 8.19 7.42
CA VAL A 128 18.48 8.30 7.05
C VAL A 128 17.71 7.10 7.59
N TYR A 129 16.59 7.37 8.24
CA TYR A 129 15.77 6.37 8.91
C TYR A 129 14.33 6.40 8.44
N VAL A 130 13.72 5.21 8.34
CA VAL A 130 12.27 5.06 8.50
C VAL A 130 11.98 4.88 9.98
N TYR A 131 11.15 5.76 10.51
CA TYR A 131 10.57 5.66 11.84
C TYR A 131 9.23 4.94 11.76
N LYS A 132 8.92 4.14 12.76
CA LYS A 132 7.61 3.56 12.96
C LYS A 132 7.11 3.95 14.34
N ASN A 133 5.91 4.53 14.40
CA ASN A 133 5.27 4.92 15.66
C ASN A 133 6.16 5.83 16.53
N GLY A 134 6.85 6.75 15.90
CA GLY A 134 7.73 7.72 16.58
C GLY A 134 9.08 7.17 17.04
N SER A 135 9.46 5.96 16.66
CA SER A 135 10.75 5.34 17.04
C SER A 135 11.54 4.90 15.81
N PRO A 136 12.88 4.92 15.85
CA PRO A 136 13.71 4.41 14.76
C PRO A 136 13.39 2.94 14.50
N PHE A 137 13.08 2.61 13.25
CA PHE A 137 12.68 1.24 12.90
C PHE A 137 13.59 0.60 11.85
N LYS A 138 13.93 1.33 10.78
CA LYS A 138 14.86 0.89 9.75
C LYS A 138 15.82 2.01 9.40
N LEU A 139 17.09 1.68 9.35
CA LEU A 139 18.12 2.51 8.77
C LEU A 139 18.13 2.24 7.27
N THR A 140 17.96 3.26 6.47
CA THR A 140 17.89 3.14 5.00
C THR A 140 19.15 3.67 4.32
N ALA A 141 19.89 4.55 4.96
CA ALA A 141 21.20 4.97 4.52
C ALA A 141 22.05 5.40 5.70
N ASP A 142 23.34 5.08 5.64
CA ASP A 142 24.39 5.55 6.52
C ASP A 142 25.65 5.71 5.67
N ALA A 143 26.10 6.93 5.50
CA ALA A 143 27.23 7.23 4.66
C ALA A 143 28.19 8.17 5.37
N LEU A 144 29.44 7.74 5.47
CA LEU A 144 30.56 8.46 6.06
C LEU A 144 31.23 9.44 5.08
N ALA A 145 30.51 9.87 4.06
CA ALA A 145 31.03 10.77 3.03
C ALA A 145 30.01 11.82 2.65
N SER A 146 30.47 12.92 2.11
CA SER A 146 29.61 13.93 1.51
C SER A 146 29.03 13.40 0.19
N ALA A 147 27.76 13.07 0.19
CA ALA A 147 27.01 12.75 -0.99
C ALA A 147 25.78 13.68 -1.14
N TYR A 148 25.19 13.67 -2.31
CA TYR A 148 23.99 14.48 -2.57
C TYR A 148 22.70 13.72 -2.25
N PHE A 149 22.74 12.38 -2.26
CA PHE A 149 21.58 11.51 -2.16
C PHE A 149 21.82 10.43 -1.12
N TYR A 150 20.82 10.23 -0.26
CA TYR A 150 20.84 9.23 0.80
C TYR A 150 19.49 8.55 0.85
N GLY A 151 19.44 7.29 0.53
CA GLY A 151 18.17 6.60 0.51
C GLY A 151 18.31 5.10 0.45
N GLY A 152 17.17 4.44 0.59
CA GLY A 152 17.09 3.00 0.55
C GLY A 152 15.67 2.52 0.70
N THR A 153 15.55 1.22 0.85
CA THR A 153 14.30 0.49 0.80
C THR A 153 14.17 -0.43 2.00
N ALA A 154 12.97 -0.55 2.54
CA ALA A 154 12.65 -1.46 3.63
C ALA A 154 11.30 -2.12 3.44
N LEU A 155 11.13 -3.35 3.91
CA LEU A 155 9.83 -4.01 4.03
C LEU A 155 9.36 -3.91 5.48
N ILE A 156 8.16 -3.36 5.69
CA ILE A 156 7.66 -3.00 7.02
C ILE A 156 6.23 -3.50 7.18
N TYR A 157 5.94 -4.22 8.25
CA TYR A 157 4.57 -4.56 8.63
C TYR A 157 3.89 -3.36 9.31
N LEU A 158 2.66 -3.01 8.84
CA LEU A 158 1.79 -2.01 9.44
C LEU A 158 0.40 -2.63 9.69
N ASN A 159 -0.20 -2.31 10.84
CA ASN A 159 -1.43 -2.96 11.32
C ASN A 159 -2.72 -2.47 10.66
N GLY A 160 -2.63 -1.50 9.74
CA GLY A 160 -3.79 -0.97 9.02
C GLY A 160 -4.75 -0.10 9.85
N SER A 161 -4.32 0.40 11.00
CA SER A 161 -5.17 1.25 11.87
C SER A 161 -4.40 2.34 12.60
N THR A 162 -3.39 1.99 13.38
CA THR A 162 -2.65 2.91 14.25
C THR A 162 -1.18 3.03 13.91
N ASP A 163 -0.61 2.01 13.25
CA ASP A 163 0.78 2.05 12.82
C ASP A 163 0.99 3.10 11.73
N TYR A 164 2.03 3.89 11.90
CA TYR A 164 2.46 4.87 10.90
C TYR A 164 3.97 4.84 10.70
N ILE A 165 4.39 5.33 9.56
CA ILE A 165 5.81 5.52 9.23
C ILE A 165 6.10 6.96 8.85
N GLU A 166 7.33 7.38 9.17
CA GLU A 166 7.84 8.73 8.96
C GLU A 166 9.30 8.65 8.47
N ALA A 167 9.74 9.68 7.77
CA ALA A 167 11.11 9.81 7.31
C ALA A 167 11.90 10.75 8.23
N TYR A 168 13.09 10.33 8.65
CA TYR A 168 14.00 11.14 9.46
C TYR A 168 15.41 11.10 8.91
N ALA A 169 16.14 12.19 9.10
CA ALA A 169 17.56 12.24 8.79
C ALA A 169 18.35 13.03 9.85
N VAL A 170 19.62 12.71 9.95
CA VAL A 170 20.60 13.44 10.75
C VAL A 170 21.90 13.55 9.96
N THR A 171 22.60 14.68 10.09
CA THR A 171 23.94 14.90 9.51
C THR A 171 24.92 15.28 10.60
N ALA A 172 26.13 14.74 10.53
CA ALA A 172 27.21 15.06 11.46
C ALA A 172 28.24 16.00 10.80
N ASN A 173 28.75 16.96 11.60
CA ASN A 173 29.88 17.86 11.28
C ASN A 173 29.74 18.62 9.94
N ALA A 174 28.57 19.10 9.61
CA ALA A 174 28.30 19.58 8.27
C ALA A 174 27.76 21.00 8.16
N GLY A 175 27.60 21.71 9.22
CA GLY A 175 26.80 22.94 9.18
C GLY A 175 25.34 22.63 8.78
N THR A 176 24.59 23.67 8.49
CA THR A 176 23.18 23.52 8.08
C THR A 176 23.07 22.97 6.66
N LYS A 177 22.27 21.94 6.48
CA LYS A 177 21.93 21.34 5.17
C LYS A 177 20.56 21.76 4.72
N VAL A 178 20.38 22.00 3.44
CA VAL A 178 19.10 22.31 2.83
C VAL A 178 18.62 21.09 2.03
N ILE A 179 17.45 20.59 2.37
CA ILE A 179 16.79 19.51 1.63
C ILE A 179 16.43 20.00 0.23
N ALA A 180 16.69 19.18 -0.78
CA ALA A 180 16.35 19.50 -2.17
C ALA A 180 14.83 19.44 -2.40
N ASN A 181 14.32 20.40 -3.15
CA ASN A 181 12.89 20.49 -3.53
C ASN A 181 12.64 19.89 -4.92
N ASN A 182 12.90 18.62 -5.07
CA ASN A 182 12.82 17.97 -6.38
C ASN A 182 12.31 16.54 -6.23
N SER A 183 11.20 16.23 -6.87
CA SER A 183 10.56 14.90 -6.81
C SER A 183 11.42 13.78 -7.39
N VAL A 184 12.36 14.10 -8.29
CA VAL A 184 13.28 13.11 -8.86
C VAL A 184 14.29 12.60 -7.84
N TYR A 185 14.67 13.45 -6.88
CA TYR A 185 15.78 13.17 -5.96
C TYR A 185 15.39 13.09 -4.49
N CYS A 186 14.27 13.70 -4.11
CA CYS A 186 13.87 13.80 -2.72
C CYS A 186 12.42 13.37 -2.55
N TYR A 187 12.22 12.10 -2.22
CA TYR A 187 10.89 11.49 -2.18
C TYR A 187 10.76 10.44 -1.06
N PHE A 188 9.52 10.19 -0.67
CA PHE A 188 9.11 9.16 0.26
C PHE A 188 7.87 8.47 -0.30
N GLN A 189 7.93 7.16 -0.44
CA GLN A 189 6.86 6.38 -1.07
C GLN A 189 6.73 5.02 -0.44
N ALA A 190 5.51 4.47 -0.48
CA ALA A 190 5.27 3.09 -0.11
C ALA A 190 4.06 2.52 -0.86
N PHE A 191 4.01 1.21 -0.94
CA PHE A 191 2.85 0.48 -1.44
C PHE A 191 2.68 -0.84 -0.68
N LEU A 192 1.44 -1.33 -0.63
CA LEU A 192 1.13 -2.62 -0.04
C LEU A 192 1.68 -3.74 -0.93
N ALA A 193 2.73 -4.41 -0.46
CA ALA A 193 3.34 -5.55 -1.16
C ALA A 193 2.55 -6.84 -0.91
N ARG A 194 1.97 -6.99 0.29
CA ARG A 194 1.16 -8.14 0.66
C ARG A 194 0.25 -7.77 1.84
N SER A 195 -1.04 -8.08 1.73
CA SER A 195 -1.95 -8.04 2.88
C SER A 195 -1.60 -9.11 3.93
N ALA A 196 -1.88 -8.81 5.19
CA ALA A 196 -1.69 -9.75 6.30
C ALA A 196 -2.84 -10.76 6.37
#